data_ffed48aa3e4ea9d3e2170abf99c9e5d4
#
_entry.id   ffed48aa3e4ea9d3e2170abf99c9e5d4
#
_cell.length_a   1.000
_cell.length_b   1.000
_cell.length_c   1.000
_cell.angle_alpha   90.00
_cell.angle_beta   90.00
_cell.angle_gamma   90.00
#
_symmetry.space_group_name_H-M   'P 1'
#
loop_
_entity.id
_entity.type
_entity.pdbx_description
1 polymer ?
#
loop_
_entity_poly.entity_id
_entity_poly.type
_entity_poly.pdbx_seq_one_letter_code
_entity_poly.pdbx_strand_id
1 'polypeptide(L)'
;MSVEAQTVSTAAAGSGVLPALRLKRGEDRRLRAGHLWVFSNEIDNEATPLTALPVGSIVRVLSDRDQFLGYAYVNPHALICARILSRSPMQPPDRSLLVHRLRVALALRERLYSAPYYRWVFGESDALPGLVLDRYGESVVGQIATAGMEALRAQIEAAVVEVLAPRALVWKNDGAARELEHLPRQVLIPVGRAPEELHVLESGLRYSVPLALAQKTGWFYDQGANREQWRRLIVPGARILDVCSYAGAWAITALAQGAAAALCVDAAEGALSMATRNAAANGVALSTRRGDAFEVLDELQRAGERYDAIVLDPPAFIKRKKDIARGKAAYRKLNQCAMRLLEHDGLLVSCSCSYHLAPEELMELIQSAARHSGRFVQILYSGGQAPDHPVHPAIPETRYLKAFFCRVTRE
;
A
#
# COMPACT_ATOMS: atom_id res chain seq x y z
N MET A 1 4.08 7.04 41.16
CA MET A 1 2.78 6.46 40.80
C MET A 1 3.05 5.31 39.86
N SER A 2 2.88 4.09 40.37
CA SER A 2 3.25 2.83 39.71
C SER A 2 2.22 2.50 38.64
N VAL A 3 2.66 2.32 37.40
CA VAL A 3 1.82 1.84 36.30
C VAL A 3 1.87 0.31 36.34
N GLU A 4 0.79 -0.32 36.71
CA GLU A 4 0.60 -1.76 36.65
C GLU A 4 0.62 -2.22 35.19
N ALA A 5 1.58 -3.09 34.87
CA ALA A 5 1.63 -3.81 33.63
C ALA A 5 0.54 -4.90 33.66
N GLN A 6 -0.52 -4.71 32.90
CA GLN A 6 -1.48 -5.78 32.61
C GLN A 6 -0.79 -6.82 31.72
N THR A 7 -0.37 -7.90 32.33
CA THR A 7 0.08 -9.13 31.66
C THR A 7 -1.12 -9.76 30.93
N VAL A 8 -1.08 -9.70 29.59
CA VAL A 8 -2.00 -10.49 28.76
C VAL A 8 -1.58 -11.95 28.92
N SER A 9 -2.41 -12.71 29.60
CA SER A 9 -2.26 -14.14 29.80
C SER A 9 -2.14 -14.87 28.47
N THR A 10 -0.99 -15.48 28.23
CA THR A 10 -0.80 -16.49 27.18
C THR A 10 -1.63 -17.73 27.59
N ALA A 11 -2.81 -17.88 27.04
CA ALA A 11 -3.60 -19.08 27.17
C ALA A 11 -2.80 -20.27 26.57
N ALA A 12 -2.40 -21.18 27.44
CA ALA A 12 -1.74 -22.43 27.09
C ALA A 12 -2.54 -23.20 26.06
N ALA A 13 -1.86 -23.88 25.14
CA ALA A 13 -2.40 -24.84 24.20
C ALA A 13 -3.02 -26.02 24.97
N GLY A 14 -4.30 -25.87 25.35
CA GLY A 14 -5.12 -26.96 25.82
C GLY A 14 -5.60 -27.80 24.62
N SER A 15 -5.63 -29.09 24.77
CA SER A 15 -6.12 -30.10 23.82
C SER A 15 -7.64 -30.01 23.56
N GLY A 16 -8.15 -28.82 23.32
CA GLY A 16 -9.56 -28.53 23.07
C GLY A 16 -9.81 -28.25 21.58
N VAL A 17 -10.93 -28.74 21.07
CA VAL A 17 -11.43 -28.42 19.72
C VAL A 17 -11.61 -26.89 19.62
N LEU A 18 -10.95 -26.25 18.63
CA LEU A 18 -11.07 -24.82 18.39
C LEU A 18 -12.54 -24.41 18.23
N PRO A 19 -12.94 -23.22 18.73
CA PRO A 19 -14.32 -22.74 18.62
C PRO A 19 -14.82 -22.75 17.17
N ALA A 20 -16.11 -23.02 17.00
CA ALA A 20 -16.76 -22.94 15.70
C ALA A 20 -17.31 -21.53 15.46
N LEU A 21 -17.22 -21.07 14.22
CA LEU A 21 -17.89 -19.88 13.70
C LEU A 21 -18.75 -20.32 12.52
N ARG A 22 -20.07 -20.45 12.74
CA ARG A 22 -21.01 -20.91 11.73
C ARG A 22 -21.54 -19.77 10.89
N LEU A 23 -21.58 -19.99 9.56
CA LEU A 23 -22.20 -19.07 8.61
C LEU A 23 -23.68 -19.34 8.45
N LYS A 24 -24.44 -18.31 8.10
CA LYS A 24 -25.81 -18.42 7.63
C LYS A 24 -25.89 -19.19 6.32
N ARG A 25 -27.05 -19.71 6.02
CA ARG A 25 -27.30 -20.47 4.78
C ARG A 25 -26.95 -19.64 3.54
N GLY A 26 -26.07 -20.18 2.70
CA GLY A 26 -25.66 -19.61 1.41
C GLY A 26 -24.56 -18.56 1.50
N GLU A 27 -24.10 -18.18 2.70
CA GLU A 27 -23.02 -17.18 2.89
C GLU A 27 -21.61 -17.78 2.71
N ASP A 28 -21.50 -19.10 2.50
CA ASP A 28 -20.26 -19.79 2.25
C ASP A 28 -19.75 -19.68 0.78
N ARG A 29 -20.58 -19.18 -0.14
CA ARG A 29 -20.28 -19.12 -1.59
C ARG A 29 -19.00 -18.36 -1.91
N ARG A 30 -18.82 -17.17 -1.32
CA ARG A 30 -17.61 -16.36 -1.53
C ARG A 30 -16.36 -17.06 -1.00
N LEU A 31 -16.45 -17.67 0.18
CA LEU A 31 -15.33 -18.41 0.75
C LEU A 31 -14.95 -19.59 -0.13
N ARG A 32 -15.93 -20.36 -0.64
CA ARG A 32 -15.69 -21.46 -1.58
C ARG A 32 -15.07 -20.99 -2.91
N ALA A 33 -15.41 -19.78 -3.33
CA ALA A 33 -14.80 -19.14 -4.50
C ALA A 33 -13.39 -18.57 -4.24
N GLY A 34 -12.84 -18.76 -3.05
CA GLY A 34 -11.47 -18.34 -2.73
C GLY A 34 -11.33 -17.08 -1.86
N HIS A 35 -12.44 -16.37 -1.57
CA HIS A 35 -12.40 -15.17 -0.73
C HIS A 35 -11.97 -15.50 0.71
N LEU A 36 -11.23 -14.59 1.36
CA LEU A 36 -10.69 -14.82 2.70
C LEU A 36 -11.48 -14.13 3.82
N TRP A 37 -12.36 -13.19 3.51
CA TRP A 37 -13.09 -12.41 4.51
C TRP A 37 -14.46 -12.96 4.81
N VAL A 38 -14.79 -12.94 6.10
CA VAL A 38 -16.14 -13.21 6.63
C VAL A 38 -16.65 -11.90 7.24
N PHE A 39 -17.85 -11.48 6.84
CA PHE A 39 -18.49 -10.29 7.39
C PHE A 39 -19.42 -10.66 8.57
N SER A 40 -19.57 -9.74 9.51
CA SER A 40 -20.34 -9.96 10.73
C SER A 40 -21.82 -10.28 10.47
N ASN A 41 -22.41 -9.75 9.39
CA ASN A 41 -23.79 -10.07 8.98
C ASN A 41 -23.97 -11.45 8.37
N GLU A 42 -22.88 -12.15 8.03
CA GLU A 42 -22.88 -13.52 7.46
C GLU A 42 -22.92 -14.60 8.55
N ILE A 43 -22.71 -14.22 9.83
CA ILE A 43 -22.62 -15.15 10.94
C ILE A 43 -24.02 -15.55 11.43
N ASP A 44 -24.21 -16.85 11.67
CA ASP A 44 -25.33 -17.40 12.41
C ASP A 44 -25.10 -17.17 13.92
N ASN A 45 -25.58 -16.05 14.43
CA ASN A 45 -25.40 -15.65 15.82
C ASN A 45 -26.22 -16.47 16.83
N GLU A 46 -27.24 -17.22 16.37
CA GLU A 46 -28.00 -18.14 17.23
C GLU A 46 -27.17 -19.40 17.52
N ALA A 47 -26.52 -19.93 16.48
CA ALA A 47 -25.67 -21.11 16.60
C ALA A 47 -24.29 -20.78 17.20
N THR A 48 -23.70 -19.64 16.85
CA THR A 48 -22.38 -19.19 17.32
C THR A 48 -22.40 -17.69 17.58
N PRO A 49 -22.71 -17.25 18.81
CA PRO A 49 -22.70 -15.85 19.17
C PRO A 49 -21.32 -15.23 18.95
N LEU A 50 -21.20 -14.35 17.98
CA LEU A 50 -19.92 -13.74 17.59
C LEU A 50 -19.24 -13.02 18.77
N THR A 51 -20.02 -12.34 19.61
CA THR A 51 -19.52 -11.58 20.77
C THR A 51 -18.99 -12.46 21.91
N ALA A 52 -19.25 -13.77 21.88
CA ALA A 52 -18.69 -14.72 22.86
C ALA A 52 -17.25 -15.15 22.52
N LEU A 53 -16.78 -14.84 21.31
CA LEU A 53 -15.43 -15.21 20.84
C LEU A 53 -14.41 -14.13 21.27
N PRO A 54 -13.27 -14.53 21.87
CA PRO A 54 -12.22 -13.60 22.21
C PRO A 54 -11.60 -12.95 20.96
N VAL A 55 -11.28 -11.65 21.04
CA VAL A 55 -10.61 -10.92 19.98
C VAL A 55 -9.27 -11.57 19.65
N GLY A 56 -9.01 -11.81 18.36
CA GLY A 56 -7.78 -12.43 17.87
C GLY A 56 -7.71 -13.95 17.98
N SER A 57 -8.74 -14.60 18.57
CA SER A 57 -8.74 -16.06 18.70
C SER A 57 -8.89 -16.76 17.35
N ILE A 58 -8.34 -17.98 17.27
CA ILE A 58 -8.47 -18.86 16.08
C ILE A 58 -9.75 -19.65 16.21
N VAL A 59 -10.52 -19.70 15.12
CA VAL A 59 -11.80 -20.40 15.02
C VAL A 59 -11.84 -21.32 13.79
N ARG A 60 -12.70 -22.32 13.83
CA ARG A 60 -13.09 -23.13 12.66
C ARG A 60 -14.31 -22.48 12.00
N VAL A 61 -14.19 -22.02 10.78
CA VAL A 61 -15.32 -21.50 10.01
C VAL A 61 -16.07 -22.67 9.39
N LEU A 62 -17.37 -22.73 9.64
CA LEU A 62 -18.27 -23.81 9.20
C LEU A 62 -19.40 -23.23 8.35
N SER A 63 -19.86 -23.98 7.35
CA SER A 63 -21.10 -23.66 6.63
C SER A 63 -22.34 -23.90 7.53
N ASP A 64 -23.52 -23.56 7.03
CA ASP A 64 -24.82 -23.89 7.64
C ASP A 64 -25.06 -25.41 7.84
N ARG A 65 -24.29 -26.25 7.11
CA ARG A 65 -24.34 -27.72 7.17
C ARG A 65 -23.11 -28.33 7.86
N ASP A 66 -22.44 -27.57 8.74
CA ASP A 66 -21.27 -28.02 9.47
C ASP A 66 -20.05 -28.43 8.62
N GLN A 67 -20.01 -28.05 7.33
CA GLN A 67 -18.86 -28.33 6.50
C GLN A 67 -17.75 -27.36 6.83
N PHE A 68 -16.53 -27.86 7.04
CA PHE A 68 -15.35 -27.07 7.31
C PHE A 68 -14.98 -26.21 6.08
N LEU A 69 -14.80 -24.89 6.28
CA LEU A 69 -14.43 -23.92 5.24
C LEU A 69 -13.01 -23.40 5.44
N GLY A 70 -12.50 -23.45 6.66
CA GLY A 70 -11.15 -23.04 6.99
C GLY A 70 -10.97 -22.64 8.45
N TYR A 71 -9.74 -22.42 8.83
CA TYR A 71 -9.38 -21.76 10.07
C TYR A 71 -9.24 -20.27 9.81
N ALA A 72 -9.76 -19.46 10.73
CA ALA A 72 -9.67 -18.01 10.68
C ALA A 72 -9.29 -17.43 12.04
N TYR A 73 -8.74 -16.25 12.08
CA TYR A 73 -8.80 -15.42 13.29
C TYR A 73 -10.06 -14.57 13.29
N VAL A 74 -10.53 -14.18 14.48
CA VAL A 74 -11.78 -13.44 14.65
C VAL A 74 -11.56 -12.12 15.38
N ASN A 75 -12.30 -11.09 14.96
CA ASN A 75 -12.54 -9.86 15.72
C ASN A 75 -14.04 -9.57 15.73
N PRO A 76 -14.75 -9.83 16.86
CA PRO A 76 -16.19 -9.64 16.94
C PRO A 76 -16.68 -8.21 16.72
N HIS A 77 -15.80 -7.23 16.89
CA HIS A 77 -16.12 -5.80 16.83
C HIS A 77 -15.88 -5.19 15.43
N ALA A 78 -15.30 -5.96 14.50
CA ALA A 78 -15.01 -5.50 13.16
C ALA A 78 -16.10 -5.91 12.16
N LEU A 79 -16.31 -5.10 11.12
CA LEU A 79 -17.22 -5.45 10.01
C LEU A 79 -16.74 -6.72 9.30
N ILE A 80 -15.43 -6.81 8.98
CA ILE A 80 -14.79 -8.06 8.54
C ILE A 80 -14.39 -8.80 9.80
N CYS A 81 -15.31 -9.58 10.33
CA CYS A 81 -15.18 -10.18 11.66
C CYS A 81 -14.25 -11.40 11.70
N ALA A 82 -13.98 -12.05 10.57
CA ALA A 82 -12.98 -13.11 10.52
C ALA A 82 -12.24 -13.13 9.17
N ARG A 83 -11.00 -13.62 9.20
CA ARG A 83 -10.17 -13.77 8.00
C ARG A 83 -9.52 -15.14 7.98
N ILE A 84 -9.74 -15.88 6.89
CA ILE A 84 -9.24 -17.24 6.70
C ILE A 84 -7.72 -17.24 6.62
N LEU A 85 -7.08 -18.07 7.46
CA LEU A 85 -5.65 -18.34 7.44
C LEU A 85 -5.31 -19.70 6.83
N SER A 86 -6.13 -20.71 6.98
CA SER A 86 -5.87 -22.04 6.42
C SER A 86 -7.18 -22.69 5.99
N ARG A 87 -7.15 -23.38 4.85
CA ARG A 87 -8.28 -24.18 4.34
C ARG A 87 -8.10 -25.67 4.57
N SER A 88 -6.94 -26.08 5.04
CA SER A 88 -6.67 -27.48 5.36
C SER A 88 -7.15 -27.80 6.78
N PRO A 89 -8.04 -28.76 6.97
CA PRO A 89 -8.44 -29.19 8.31
C PRO A 89 -7.29 -29.82 9.12
N MET A 90 -6.25 -30.27 8.41
CA MET A 90 -5.04 -30.88 9.03
C MET A 90 -3.97 -29.84 9.40
N GLN A 91 -4.18 -28.57 9.04
CA GLN A 91 -3.17 -27.51 9.26
C GLN A 91 -3.81 -26.29 9.94
N PRO A 92 -4.06 -26.36 11.25
CA PRO A 92 -4.45 -25.17 12.01
C PRO A 92 -3.34 -24.12 11.95
N PRO A 93 -3.70 -22.82 12.07
CA PRO A 93 -2.71 -21.74 12.05
C PRO A 93 -1.76 -21.87 13.24
N ASP A 94 -0.50 -22.06 12.92
CA ASP A 94 0.62 -22.11 13.86
C ASP A 94 1.86 -21.43 13.28
N ARG A 95 2.97 -21.45 14.00
CA ARG A 95 4.23 -20.90 13.52
C ARG A 95 4.70 -21.55 12.22
N SER A 96 4.49 -22.86 12.03
CA SER A 96 4.94 -23.57 10.83
C SER A 96 4.25 -23.06 9.57
N LEU A 97 2.94 -22.78 9.67
CA LEU A 97 2.18 -22.15 8.59
C LEU A 97 2.70 -20.75 8.25
N LEU A 98 3.01 -19.94 9.28
CA LEU A 98 3.57 -18.60 9.07
C LEU A 98 4.93 -18.66 8.38
N VAL A 99 5.84 -19.53 8.84
CA VAL A 99 7.16 -19.78 8.21
C VAL A 99 7.00 -20.21 6.76
N HIS A 100 6.11 -21.17 6.49
CA HIS A 100 5.85 -21.63 5.13
C HIS A 100 5.42 -20.49 4.21
N ARG A 101 4.44 -19.67 4.62
CA ARG A 101 3.94 -18.55 3.81
C ARG A 101 4.95 -17.44 3.60
N LEU A 102 5.71 -17.11 4.62
CA LEU A 102 6.81 -16.16 4.50
C LEU A 102 7.88 -16.65 3.50
N ARG A 103 8.22 -17.95 3.49
CA ARG A 103 9.13 -18.52 2.50
C ARG A 103 8.55 -18.47 1.08
N VAL A 104 7.28 -18.80 0.91
CA VAL A 104 6.58 -18.73 -0.40
C VAL A 104 6.57 -17.29 -0.91
N ALA A 105 6.23 -16.33 -0.07
CA ALA A 105 6.24 -14.92 -0.41
C ALA A 105 7.66 -14.42 -0.75
N LEU A 106 8.67 -14.84 0.01
CA LEU A 106 10.06 -14.49 -0.23
C LEU A 106 10.56 -15.03 -1.58
N ALA A 107 10.30 -16.32 -1.86
CA ALA A 107 10.71 -16.97 -3.10
C ALA A 107 10.11 -16.27 -4.34
N LEU A 108 8.89 -15.77 -4.27
CA LEU A 108 8.30 -14.98 -5.34
C LEU A 108 9.10 -13.69 -5.57
N ARG A 109 9.42 -12.94 -4.51
CA ARG A 109 10.13 -11.66 -4.61
C ARG A 109 11.56 -11.84 -5.11
N GLU A 110 12.25 -12.88 -4.65
CA GLU A 110 13.61 -13.20 -5.11
C GLU A 110 13.67 -13.64 -6.59
N ARG A 111 12.57 -14.13 -7.14
CA ARG A 111 12.44 -14.36 -8.60
C ARG A 111 12.20 -13.08 -9.40
N LEU A 112 11.58 -12.07 -8.79
CA LEU A 112 11.17 -10.84 -9.46
C LEU A 112 12.21 -9.71 -9.34
N TYR A 113 12.99 -9.72 -8.26
CA TYR A 113 13.91 -8.64 -7.92
C TYR A 113 15.31 -9.18 -7.65
N SER A 114 16.29 -8.56 -8.25
CA SER A 114 17.71 -8.92 -8.07
C SER A 114 18.33 -8.37 -6.78
N ALA A 115 17.66 -7.40 -6.14
CA ALA A 115 18.13 -6.76 -4.92
C ALA A 115 17.03 -6.79 -3.84
N PRO A 116 17.38 -6.80 -2.56
CA PRO A 116 16.47 -7.03 -1.45
C PRO A 116 15.70 -5.76 -1.05
N TYR A 117 14.99 -5.15 -1.99
CA TYR A 117 14.21 -3.92 -1.83
C TYR A 117 12.84 -4.09 -2.49
N TYR A 118 11.85 -4.55 -1.69
CA TYR A 118 10.51 -4.89 -2.17
C TYR A 118 9.53 -5.04 -1.02
N ARG A 119 8.22 -5.03 -1.31
CA ARG A 119 7.17 -5.54 -0.44
C ARG A 119 7.31 -7.06 -0.33
N TRP A 120 7.78 -7.56 0.82
CA TRP A 120 7.91 -9.00 1.06
C TRP A 120 6.57 -9.68 1.24
N VAL A 121 5.66 -9.08 2.05
CA VAL A 121 4.32 -9.60 2.31
C VAL A 121 3.27 -8.54 2.02
N PHE A 122 2.30 -8.88 1.18
CA PHE A 122 1.17 -8.04 0.83
C PHE A 122 -0.16 -8.68 1.27
N GLY A 123 -0.36 -8.81 2.57
CA GLY A 123 -1.63 -9.18 3.21
C GLY A 123 -2.30 -10.42 2.63
N GLU A 124 -3.53 -10.22 2.20
CA GLU A 124 -4.41 -11.24 1.64
C GLU A 124 -3.81 -11.96 0.44
N SER A 125 -3.06 -11.25 -0.38
CA SER A 125 -2.47 -11.82 -1.61
C SER A 125 -1.35 -12.80 -1.34
N ASP A 126 -0.71 -12.70 -0.16
CA ASP A 126 0.28 -13.67 0.31
C ASP A 126 -0.33 -14.61 1.37
N ALA A 127 -1.67 -14.67 1.45
CA ALA A 127 -2.44 -15.47 2.40
C ALA A 127 -2.11 -15.16 3.89
N LEU A 128 -1.62 -13.95 4.19
CA LEU A 128 -1.34 -13.41 5.52
C LEU A 128 -2.19 -12.14 5.74
N PRO A 129 -3.53 -12.24 5.72
CA PRO A 129 -4.44 -11.10 5.72
C PRO A 129 -4.15 -10.17 6.90
N GLY A 130 -4.00 -8.86 6.62
CA GLY A 130 -3.70 -7.85 7.62
C GLY A 130 -2.22 -7.71 8.01
N LEU A 131 -1.30 -8.47 7.39
CA LEU A 131 0.15 -8.35 7.57
C LEU A 131 0.80 -7.72 6.34
N VAL A 132 1.61 -6.70 6.56
CA VAL A 132 2.48 -6.09 5.54
C VAL A 132 3.91 -6.13 6.04
N LEU A 133 4.84 -6.59 5.21
CA LEU A 133 6.28 -6.55 5.47
C LEU A 133 7.00 -5.96 4.25
N ASP A 134 7.83 -4.97 4.47
CA ASP A 134 8.72 -4.39 3.47
C ASP A 134 10.18 -4.67 3.82
N ARG A 135 10.94 -5.12 2.83
CA ARG A 135 12.37 -5.42 2.96
C ARG A 135 13.21 -4.24 2.47
N TYR A 136 14.15 -3.81 3.30
CA TYR A 136 15.12 -2.76 3.07
C TYR A 136 16.54 -3.32 3.29
N GLY A 137 17.01 -4.10 2.34
CA GLY A 137 18.28 -4.84 2.48
C GLY A 137 18.21 -5.87 3.61
N GLU A 138 18.93 -5.62 4.68
CA GLU A 138 18.98 -6.47 5.89
C GLU A 138 17.92 -6.08 6.94
N SER A 139 17.15 -5.03 6.72
CA SER A 139 16.09 -4.57 7.63
C SER A 139 14.72 -4.88 7.09
N VAL A 140 13.76 -5.12 7.99
CA VAL A 140 12.35 -5.32 7.67
C VAL A 140 11.52 -4.30 8.44
N VAL A 141 10.63 -3.60 7.74
CA VAL A 141 9.61 -2.74 8.35
C VAL A 141 8.24 -3.33 8.05
N GLY A 142 7.46 -3.56 9.09
CA GLY A 142 6.16 -4.19 8.95
C GLY A 142 5.03 -3.38 9.57
N GLN A 143 3.82 -3.71 9.16
CA GLN A 143 2.57 -3.24 9.74
C GLN A 143 1.64 -4.41 10.01
N ILE A 144 1.07 -4.43 11.20
CA ILE A 144 0.00 -5.35 11.60
C ILE A 144 -1.28 -4.51 11.71
N ALA A 145 -2.22 -4.74 10.79
CA ALA A 145 -3.43 -3.95 10.69
C ALA A 145 -4.65 -4.58 11.37
N THR A 146 -4.57 -5.84 11.82
CA THR A 146 -5.72 -6.61 12.33
C THR A 146 -5.43 -7.22 13.69
N ALA A 147 -6.48 -7.35 14.51
CA ALA A 147 -6.38 -7.89 15.86
C ALA A 147 -5.90 -9.36 15.88
N GLY A 148 -6.28 -10.15 14.88
CA GLY A 148 -5.81 -11.52 14.77
C GLY A 148 -4.33 -11.64 14.48
N MET A 149 -3.79 -10.81 13.57
CA MET A 149 -2.34 -10.76 13.33
C MET A 149 -1.58 -10.17 14.52
N GLU A 150 -2.18 -9.23 15.26
CA GLU A 150 -1.59 -8.73 16.50
C GLU A 150 -1.49 -9.85 17.55
N ALA A 151 -2.52 -10.69 17.70
CA ALA A 151 -2.47 -11.86 18.59
C ALA A 151 -1.38 -12.88 18.18
N LEU A 152 -1.09 -12.98 16.89
CA LEU A 152 -0.02 -13.85 16.35
C LEU A 152 1.35 -13.16 16.30
N ARG A 153 1.49 -11.91 16.73
CA ARG A 153 2.70 -11.09 16.54
C ARG A 153 3.98 -11.79 17.00
N ALA A 154 4.02 -12.38 18.18
CA ALA A 154 5.21 -13.09 18.66
C ALA A 154 5.60 -14.28 17.77
N GLN A 155 4.62 -15.01 17.21
CA GLN A 155 4.86 -16.09 16.27
C GLN A 155 5.34 -15.58 14.91
N ILE A 156 4.81 -14.44 14.46
CA ILE A 156 5.25 -13.77 13.22
C ILE A 156 6.70 -13.29 13.37
N GLU A 157 7.04 -12.66 14.48
CA GLU A 157 8.41 -12.23 14.80
C GLU A 157 9.40 -13.40 14.76
N ALA A 158 9.06 -14.50 15.44
CA ALA A 158 9.87 -15.71 15.41
C ALA A 158 9.99 -16.33 14.01
N ALA A 159 8.89 -16.30 13.21
CA ALA A 159 8.90 -16.80 11.85
C ALA A 159 9.74 -15.91 10.90
N VAL A 160 9.67 -14.58 11.05
CA VAL A 160 10.49 -13.62 10.29
C VAL A 160 11.99 -13.85 10.57
N VAL A 161 12.36 -14.05 11.84
CA VAL A 161 13.74 -14.36 12.23
C VAL A 161 14.19 -15.69 11.64
N GLU A 162 13.35 -16.72 11.67
CA GLU A 162 13.68 -18.03 11.10
C GLU A 162 13.87 -18.01 9.58
N VAL A 163 13.10 -17.18 8.86
CA VAL A 163 13.10 -17.16 7.39
C VAL A 163 14.19 -16.25 6.84
N LEU A 164 14.40 -15.08 7.44
CA LEU A 164 15.26 -14.03 6.89
C LEU A 164 16.43 -13.65 7.79
N ALA A 165 16.34 -13.88 9.11
CA ALA A 165 17.31 -13.42 10.12
C ALA A 165 17.67 -11.92 9.94
N PRO A 166 16.71 -10.99 9.89
CA PRO A 166 16.98 -9.61 9.57
C PRO A 166 17.84 -8.96 10.69
N ARG A 167 18.66 -7.99 10.30
CA ARG A 167 19.44 -7.17 11.25
C ARG A 167 18.54 -6.30 12.14
N ALA A 168 17.40 -5.89 11.60
CA ALA A 168 16.37 -5.18 12.35
C ALA A 168 14.96 -5.55 11.85
N LEU A 169 14.03 -5.71 12.78
CA LEU A 169 12.59 -5.76 12.50
C LEU A 169 11.93 -4.60 13.24
N VAL A 170 11.17 -3.79 12.49
CA VAL A 170 10.46 -2.64 13.02
C VAL A 170 8.97 -2.78 12.70
N TRP A 171 8.13 -2.79 13.72
CA TRP A 171 6.68 -2.64 13.56
C TRP A 171 6.32 -1.15 13.54
N LYS A 172 5.99 -0.63 12.38
CA LYS A 172 5.50 0.74 12.22
C LYS A 172 3.97 0.75 12.23
N ASN A 173 3.43 0.40 13.38
CA ASN A 173 2.00 0.23 13.64
C ASN A 173 1.30 1.55 14.03
N ASP A 174 1.68 2.67 13.41
CA ASP A 174 1.16 4.02 13.68
C ASP A 174 0.02 4.45 12.74
N GLY A 175 -0.40 3.57 11.82
CA GLY A 175 -1.45 3.82 10.84
C GLY A 175 -2.87 3.85 11.45
N ALA A 176 -3.74 4.73 10.92
CA ALA A 176 -5.12 4.89 11.36
C ALA A 176 -6.02 3.65 11.16
N ALA A 177 -5.64 2.72 10.27
CA ALA A 177 -6.41 1.50 10.04
C ALA A 177 -6.53 0.61 11.29
N ARG A 178 -5.56 0.70 12.21
CA ARG A 178 -5.58 -0.04 13.48
C ARG A 178 -6.73 0.34 14.42
N GLU A 179 -7.20 1.59 14.33
CA GLU A 179 -8.34 2.07 15.13
C GLU A 179 -9.64 1.32 14.80
N LEU A 180 -9.80 0.88 13.53
CA LEU A 180 -10.95 0.07 13.10
C LEU A 180 -10.95 -1.34 13.72
N GLU A 181 -9.81 -1.78 14.19
CA GLU A 181 -9.62 -3.07 14.87
C GLU A 181 -9.45 -2.90 16.39
N HIS A 182 -9.64 -1.69 16.92
CA HIS A 182 -9.44 -1.32 18.33
C HIS A 182 -8.01 -1.60 18.83
N LEU A 183 -7.02 -1.43 17.97
CA LEU A 183 -5.61 -1.63 18.28
C LEU A 183 -4.89 -0.29 18.54
N PRO A 184 -3.96 -0.23 19.49
CA PRO A 184 -3.17 0.97 19.74
C PRO A 184 -2.22 1.28 18.59
N ARG A 185 -1.97 2.56 18.37
CA ARG A 185 -0.89 3.01 17.48
C ARG A 185 0.43 2.98 18.23
N GLN A 186 1.44 2.33 17.66
CA GLN A 186 2.74 2.17 18.30
C GLN A 186 3.84 1.85 17.28
N VAL A 187 5.08 2.13 17.63
CA VAL A 187 6.26 1.66 16.92
C VAL A 187 7.04 0.75 17.87
N LEU A 188 7.35 -0.47 17.42
CA LEU A 188 8.07 -1.47 18.21
C LEU A 188 9.29 -1.98 17.43
N ILE A 189 10.34 -2.36 18.14
CA ILE A 189 11.56 -2.89 17.56
C ILE A 189 11.88 -4.23 18.24
N PRO A 190 11.24 -5.33 17.80
CA PRO A 190 11.43 -6.64 18.41
C PRO A 190 12.77 -7.28 18.09
N VAL A 191 13.46 -6.87 16.99
CA VAL A 191 14.74 -7.43 16.60
C VAL A 191 15.72 -6.30 16.29
N GLY A 192 16.90 -6.38 16.87
CA GLY A 192 18.02 -5.48 16.60
C GLY A 192 17.79 -4.03 17.03
N ARG A 193 18.38 -3.12 16.29
CA ARG A 193 18.22 -1.66 16.47
C ARG A 193 17.57 -1.08 15.22
N ALA A 194 16.56 -0.23 15.42
CA ALA A 194 15.92 0.49 14.32
C ALA A 194 16.97 1.31 13.54
N PRO A 195 17.00 1.21 12.21
CA PRO A 195 17.82 2.10 11.40
C PRO A 195 17.31 3.53 11.51
N GLU A 196 18.20 4.49 11.51
CA GLU A 196 17.81 5.91 11.45
C GLU A 196 17.21 6.24 10.09
N GLU A 197 17.77 5.63 9.02
CA GLU A 197 17.31 5.77 7.66
C GLU A 197 17.09 4.41 6.99
N LEU A 198 16.02 4.31 6.23
CA LEU A 198 15.72 3.18 5.36
C LEU A 198 16.35 3.46 3.99
N HIS A 199 17.31 2.65 3.60
CA HIS A 199 17.95 2.75 2.29
C HIS A 199 17.19 1.91 1.27
N VAL A 200 17.04 2.43 0.06
CA VAL A 200 16.40 1.77 -1.08
C VAL A 200 17.30 1.87 -2.30
N LEU A 201 17.42 0.78 -3.02
CA LEU A 201 18.02 0.74 -4.36
C LEU A 201 16.92 0.38 -5.36
N GLU A 202 16.60 1.30 -6.29
CA GLU A 202 15.58 1.09 -7.31
C GLU A 202 16.11 1.57 -8.66
N SER A 203 16.11 0.69 -9.67
CA SER A 203 16.59 0.98 -11.04
C SER A 203 18.00 1.64 -11.08
N GLY A 204 18.89 1.22 -10.16
CA GLY A 204 20.25 1.77 -10.04
C GLY A 204 20.35 3.08 -9.25
N LEU A 205 19.23 3.67 -8.83
CA LEU A 205 19.17 4.89 -8.04
C LEU A 205 19.07 4.58 -6.55
N ARG A 206 19.71 5.42 -5.73
CA ARG A 206 19.77 5.28 -4.28
C ARG A 206 18.84 6.27 -3.61
N TYR A 207 18.03 5.79 -2.70
CA TYR A 207 17.13 6.62 -1.91
C TYR A 207 17.33 6.34 -0.42
N SER A 208 17.06 7.34 0.38
CA SER A 208 17.09 7.25 1.83
C SER A 208 15.84 7.92 2.40
N VAL A 209 15.17 7.22 3.31
CA VAL A 209 13.97 7.70 4.01
C VAL A 209 14.22 7.60 5.50
N PRO A 210 14.32 8.72 6.24
CA PRO A 210 14.38 8.68 7.69
C PRO A 210 13.17 7.95 8.26
N LEU A 211 13.39 6.97 9.12
CA LEU A 211 12.32 6.16 9.68
C LEU A 211 11.27 7.01 10.42
N ALA A 212 11.71 8.08 11.07
CA ALA A 212 10.84 9.02 11.77
C ALA A 212 9.90 9.81 10.84
N LEU A 213 10.28 10.03 9.58
CA LEU A 213 9.51 10.75 8.57
C LEU A 213 8.79 9.79 7.60
N ALA A 214 9.02 8.50 7.74
CA ALA A 214 8.50 7.48 6.85
C ALA A 214 6.97 7.43 6.90
N GLN A 215 6.33 7.62 5.76
CA GLN A 215 4.90 7.36 5.61
C GLN A 215 4.67 5.86 5.45
N LYS A 216 3.62 5.31 6.07
CA LYS A 216 3.34 3.87 6.10
C LYS A 216 4.59 3.09 6.56
N THR A 217 5.12 2.21 5.71
CA THR A 217 6.35 1.44 5.94
C THR A 217 7.63 2.16 5.51
N GLY A 218 7.53 3.26 4.73
CA GLY A 218 8.65 4.09 4.33
C GLY A 218 8.74 4.35 2.83
N TRP A 219 8.77 3.33 1.99
CA TRP A 219 8.87 3.46 0.54
C TRP A 219 7.60 2.99 -0.17
N PHE A 220 7.31 3.59 -1.32
CA PHE A 220 6.19 3.18 -2.17
C PHE A 220 6.67 2.23 -3.27
N TYR A 221 6.95 0.99 -2.88
CA TYR A 221 7.38 -0.08 -3.80
C TYR A 221 6.34 -0.37 -4.87
N ASP A 222 5.05 -0.16 -4.56
CA ASP A 222 3.93 -0.33 -5.50
C ASP A 222 4.06 0.51 -6.78
N GLN A 223 4.75 1.65 -6.71
CA GLN A 223 5.02 2.52 -7.87
C GLN A 223 6.29 2.14 -8.66
N GLY A 224 7.09 1.17 -8.20
CA GLY A 224 8.38 0.84 -8.82
C GLY A 224 8.28 0.50 -10.31
N ALA A 225 7.29 -0.32 -10.70
CA ALA A 225 7.06 -0.66 -12.12
C ALA A 225 6.63 0.55 -12.96
N ASN A 226 5.86 1.48 -12.37
CA ASN A 226 5.44 2.70 -13.05
C ASN A 226 6.62 3.66 -13.23
N ARG A 227 7.51 3.79 -12.22
CA ARG A 227 8.75 4.59 -12.34
C ARG A 227 9.72 4.00 -13.37
N GLU A 228 9.79 2.66 -13.51
CA GLU A 228 10.57 2.04 -14.57
C GLU A 228 9.98 2.34 -15.96
N GLN A 229 8.65 2.34 -16.12
CA GLN A 229 8.00 2.76 -17.36
C GLN A 229 8.20 4.25 -17.63
N TRP A 230 8.15 5.09 -16.60
CA TRP A 230 8.44 6.53 -16.67
C TRP A 230 9.84 6.78 -17.21
N ARG A 231 10.85 6.08 -16.71
CA ARG A 231 12.24 6.16 -17.14
C ARG A 231 12.40 6.02 -18.67
N ARG A 232 11.58 5.18 -19.29
CA ARG A 232 11.64 4.91 -20.75
C ARG A 232 11.00 6.00 -21.60
N LEU A 233 10.17 6.84 -21.00
CA LEU A 233 9.40 7.88 -21.69
C LEU A 233 10.03 9.28 -21.55
N ILE A 234 11.04 9.43 -20.74
CA ILE A 234 11.72 10.72 -20.54
C ILE A 234 12.56 11.08 -21.75
N VAL A 235 12.36 12.29 -22.21
CA VAL A 235 13.18 12.89 -23.26
C VAL A 235 14.29 13.71 -22.62
N PRO A 236 15.58 13.52 -23.04
CA PRO A 236 16.67 14.39 -22.55
C PRO A 236 16.36 15.86 -22.78
N GLY A 237 16.72 16.69 -21.81
CA GLY A 237 16.44 18.14 -21.85
C GLY A 237 15.04 18.54 -21.35
N ALA A 238 14.16 17.58 -21.05
CA ALA A 238 12.79 17.85 -20.57
C ALA A 238 12.76 18.59 -19.22
N ARG A 239 11.78 19.46 -19.04
CA ARG A 239 11.41 20.08 -17.76
C ARG A 239 10.29 19.28 -17.10
N ILE A 240 10.50 18.86 -15.87
CA ILE A 240 9.62 17.94 -15.13
C ILE A 240 8.92 18.66 -13.98
N LEU A 241 7.63 18.35 -13.78
CA LEU A 241 6.89 18.71 -12.57
C LEU A 241 6.40 17.45 -11.87
N ASP A 242 6.83 17.24 -10.64
CA ASP A 242 6.46 16.09 -9.79
C ASP A 242 5.56 16.58 -8.66
N VAL A 243 4.26 16.26 -8.72
CA VAL A 243 3.23 16.74 -7.80
C VAL A 243 2.85 15.65 -6.80
N CYS A 244 2.90 15.98 -5.52
CA CYS A 244 2.86 15.06 -4.39
C CYS A 244 4.10 14.15 -4.38
N SER A 245 5.26 14.78 -4.53
CA SER A 245 6.52 14.14 -4.88
C SER A 245 7.11 13.24 -3.79
N TYR A 246 6.69 13.36 -2.53
CA TYR A 246 7.26 12.64 -1.38
C TYR A 246 8.80 12.72 -1.38
N ALA A 247 9.49 11.59 -1.52
CA ALA A 247 10.96 11.51 -1.52
C ALA A 247 11.61 11.83 -2.89
N GLY A 248 10.84 12.35 -3.86
CA GLY A 248 11.32 12.82 -5.16
C GLY A 248 11.63 11.73 -6.19
N ALA A 249 11.12 10.51 -6.00
CA ALA A 249 11.50 9.36 -6.83
C ALA A 249 11.19 9.54 -8.32
N TRP A 250 10.07 10.14 -8.68
CA TRP A 250 9.70 10.40 -10.08
C TRP A 250 10.61 11.46 -10.72
N ALA A 251 10.85 12.58 -10.01
CA ALA A 251 11.73 13.65 -10.45
C ALA A 251 13.17 13.17 -10.61
N ILE A 252 13.72 12.44 -9.62
CA ILE A 252 15.10 11.94 -9.63
C ILE A 252 15.28 10.93 -10.76
N THR A 253 14.28 10.05 -10.98
CA THR A 253 14.31 9.10 -12.11
C THR A 253 14.40 9.84 -13.45
N ALA A 254 13.65 10.93 -13.63
CA ALA A 254 13.70 11.73 -14.86
C ALA A 254 15.05 12.45 -15.03
N LEU A 255 15.57 13.09 -13.98
CA LEU A 255 16.87 13.77 -14.01
C LEU A 255 18.02 12.80 -14.34
N ALA A 256 17.98 11.59 -13.77
CA ALA A 256 18.96 10.55 -14.08
C ALA A 256 18.86 10.03 -15.54
N GLN A 257 17.75 10.28 -16.22
CA GLN A 257 17.58 10.02 -17.67
C GLN A 257 17.88 11.23 -18.55
N GLY A 258 18.44 12.30 -17.98
CA GLY A 258 18.87 13.49 -18.73
C GLY A 258 17.83 14.61 -18.85
N ALA A 259 16.76 14.60 -18.02
CA ALA A 259 15.89 15.77 -17.90
C ALA A 259 16.72 16.98 -17.46
N ALA A 260 16.43 18.17 -18.02
CA ALA A 260 17.20 19.39 -17.73
C ALA A 260 16.88 19.97 -16.34
N ALA A 261 15.64 19.84 -15.89
CA ALA A 261 15.19 20.37 -14.60
C ALA A 261 13.99 19.60 -14.08
N ALA A 262 13.87 19.56 -12.76
CA ALA A 262 12.67 19.03 -12.09
C ALA A 262 12.26 19.91 -10.92
N LEU A 263 10.96 20.15 -10.80
CA LEU A 263 10.32 20.80 -9.65
C LEU A 263 9.48 19.77 -8.89
N CYS A 264 9.82 19.53 -7.63
CA CYS A 264 9.03 18.71 -6.71
C CYS A 264 8.07 19.59 -5.90
N VAL A 265 6.79 19.22 -5.87
CA VAL A 265 5.74 19.87 -5.10
C VAL A 265 5.20 18.91 -4.06
N ASP A 266 5.24 19.29 -2.79
CA ASP A 266 4.63 18.53 -1.68
C ASP A 266 4.20 19.48 -0.55
N ALA A 267 3.18 19.09 0.21
CA ALA A 267 2.73 19.85 1.37
C ALA A 267 3.66 19.70 2.58
N ALA A 268 4.42 18.59 2.65
CA ALA A 268 5.29 18.23 3.77
C ALA A 268 6.73 18.71 3.52
N GLU A 269 7.24 19.62 4.35
CA GLU A 269 8.63 20.09 4.30
C GLU A 269 9.64 18.95 4.41
N GLY A 270 9.37 17.97 5.29
CA GLY A 270 10.24 16.80 5.45
C GLY A 270 10.34 15.94 4.19
N ALA A 271 9.28 15.87 3.38
CA ALA A 271 9.28 15.17 2.10
C ALA A 271 10.19 15.88 1.08
N LEU A 272 10.09 17.20 0.98
CA LEU A 272 10.93 18.02 0.08
C LEU A 272 12.41 17.98 0.49
N SER A 273 12.70 18.05 1.78
CA SER A 273 14.07 17.88 2.30
C SER A 273 14.65 16.51 1.96
N MET A 274 13.83 15.44 2.04
CA MET A 274 14.20 14.11 1.58
C MET A 274 14.49 14.08 0.08
N ALA A 275 13.61 14.66 -0.74
CA ALA A 275 13.77 14.71 -2.19
C ALA A 275 15.10 15.39 -2.59
N THR A 276 15.43 16.52 -1.95
CA THR A 276 16.69 17.22 -2.19
C THR A 276 17.92 16.38 -1.81
N ARG A 277 17.91 15.71 -0.65
CA ARG A 277 19.01 14.82 -0.23
C ARG A 277 19.15 13.61 -1.16
N ASN A 278 18.05 13.00 -1.55
CA ASN A 278 18.04 11.88 -2.48
C ASN A 278 18.55 12.28 -3.88
N ALA A 279 18.21 13.48 -4.36
CA ALA A 279 18.74 14.00 -5.61
C ALA A 279 20.27 14.16 -5.54
N ALA A 280 20.79 14.78 -4.50
CA ALA A 280 22.23 14.93 -4.28
C ALA A 280 22.95 13.58 -4.19
N ALA A 281 22.36 12.57 -3.52
CA ALA A 281 22.91 11.22 -3.42
C ALA A 281 23.03 10.49 -4.77
N ASN A 282 22.26 10.93 -5.78
CA ASN A 282 22.29 10.43 -7.16
C ASN A 282 23.03 11.37 -8.13
N GLY A 283 23.70 12.41 -7.64
CA GLY A 283 24.48 13.36 -8.47
C GLY A 283 23.60 14.27 -9.32
N VAL A 284 22.33 14.46 -8.97
CA VAL A 284 21.41 15.37 -9.66
C VAL A 284 20.86 16.43 -8.70
N ALA A 285 20.31 17.50 -9.25
CA ALA A 285 19.70 18.59 -8.48
C ALA A 285 18.26 18.82 -8.93
N LEU A 286 17.37 19.11 -7.98
CA LEU A 286 15.99 19.48 -8.24
C LEU A 286 15.59 20.73 -7.45
N SER A 287 14.55 21.39 -7.91
CA SER A 287 13.89 22.46 -7.17
C SER A 287 12.72 21.92 -6.36
N THR A 288 12.40 22.60 -5.27
CA THR A 288 11.26 22.22 -4.41
C THR A 288 10.32 23.40 -4.20
N ARG A 289 9.03 23.10 -4.08
CA ARG A 289 8.02 24.07 -3.70
C ARG A 289 7.04 23.44 -2.72
N ARG A 290 7.00 23.97 -1.51
CA ARG A 290 6.04 23.55 -0.49
C ARG A 290 4.69 24.21 -0.72
N GLY A 291 3.61 23.44 -0.67
CA GLY A 291 2.24 23.95 -0.72
C GLY A 291 1.20 22.88 -1.02
N ASP A 292 -0.06 23.31 -0.98
CA ASP A 292 -1.15 22.49 -1.52
C ASP A 292 -0.99 22.35 -3.03
N ALA A 293 -1.22 21.15 -3.55
CA ALA A 293 -1.03 20.86 -4.97
C ALA A 293 -1.89 21.76 -5.87
N PHE A 294 -3.13 22.03 -5.52
CA PHE A 294 -4.03 22.87 -6.33
C PHE A 294 -3.59 24.35 -6.33
N GLU A 295 -3.17 24.86 -5.17
CA GLU A 295 -2.69 26.23 -5.03
C GLU A 295 -1.40 26.44 -5.82
N VAL A 296 -0.43 25.54 -5.65
CA VAL A 296 0.86 25.63 -6.36
C VAL A 296 0.69 25.53 -7.87
N LEU A 297 -0.14 24.59 -8.38
CA LEU A 297 -0.40 24.48 -9.81
C LEU A 297 -1.07 25.74 -10.39
N ASP A 298 -1.95 26.37 -9.64
CA ASP A 298 -2.59 27.63 -10.05
C ASP A 298 -1.60 28.81 -10.07
N GLU A 299 -0.70 28.88 -9.08
CA GLU A 299 0.38 29.88 -9.05
C GLU A 299 1.37 29.68 -10.21
N LEU A 300 1.80 28.46 -10.50
CA LEU A 300 2.65 28.16 -11.65
C LEU A 300 1.98 28.54 -12.97
N GLN A 301 0.67 28.29 -13.10
CA GLN A 301 -0.08 28.70 -14.28
C GLN A 301 -0.13 30.23 -14.44
N ARG A 302 -0.37 30.98 -13.36
CA ARG A 302 -0.34 32.47 -13.39
C ARG A 302 1.05 33.01 -13.71
N ALA A 303 2.09 32.33 -13.27
CA ALA A 303 3.47 32.67 -13.58
C ALA A 303 3.87 32.35 -15.04
N GLY A 304 2.99 31.69 -15.81
CA GLY A 304 3.29 31.32 -17.19
C GLY A 304 4.24 30.11 -17.34
N GLU A 305 4.49 29.35 -16.24
CA GLU A 305 5.36 28.19 -16.26
C GLU A 305 4.81 27.09 -17.18
N ARG A 306 5.74 26.35 -17.81
CA ARG A 306 5.42 25.19 -18.68
C ARG A 306 6.40 24.06 -18.41
N TYR A 307 5.89 22.83 -18.63
CA TYR A 307 6.64 21.60 -18.40
C TYR A 307 6.41 20.62 -19.56
N ASP A 308 7.47 19.90 -19.94
CA ASP A 308 7.36 18.85 -20.95
C ASP A 308 6.68 17.61 -20.40
N ALA A 309 6.85 17.35 -19.10
CA ALA A 309 6.22 16.21 -18.48
C ALA A 309 5.82 16.49 -17.01
N ILE A 310 4.65 15.98 -16.63
CA ILE A 310 4.07 16.17 -15.29
C ILE A 310 3.64 14.82 -14.72
N VAL A 311 3.99 14.58 -13.46
CA VAL A 311 3.51 13.44 -12.68
C VAL A 311 2.54 13.93 -11.60
N LEU A 312 1.40 13.27 -11.50
CA LEU A 312 0.40 13.44 -10.46
C LEU A 312 0.28 12.14 -9.68
N ASP A 313 0.84 12.08 -8.48
CA ASP A 313 0.75 10.91 -7.58
C ASP A 313 0.12 11.30 -6.23
N PRO A 314 -1.15 11.77 -6.24
CA PRO A 314 -1.79 12.30 -5.05
C PRO A 314 -2.17 11.20 -4.06
N PRO A 315 -2.36 11.56 -2.78
CA PRO A 315 -2.97 10.66 -1.81
C PRO A 315 -4.40 10.30 -2.24
N ALA A 316 -4.93 9.20 -1.67
CA ALA A 316 -6.28 8.75 -2.00
C ALA A 316 -7.34 9.82 -1.67
N PHE A 317 -7.94 10.43 -2.69
CA PHE A 317 -9.05 11.37 -2.51
C PHE A 317 -10.38 10.68 -2.18
N ILE A 318 -10.52 9.38 -2.51
CA ILE A 318 -11.71 8.59 -2.22
C ILE A 318 -11.34 7.48 -1.22
N LYS A 319 -11.52 7.76 0.07
CA LYS A 319 -11.26 6.80 1.14
C LYS A 319 -12.47 5.93 1.49
N ARG A 320 -13.68 6.44 1.26
CA ARG A 320 -14.97 5.79 1.57
C ARG A 320 -15.97 6.06 0.47
N LYS A 321 -16.98 5.21 0.31
CA LYS A 321 -18.04 5.37 -0.71
C LYS A 321 -18.71 6.76 -0.71
N LYS A 322 -18.92 7.37 0.46
CA LYS A 322 -19.48 8.73 0.56
C LYS A 322 -18.59 9.84 -0.02
N ASP A 323 -17.30 9.57 -0.19
CA ASP A 323 -16.32 10.54 -0.70
C ASP A 323 -16.19 10.49 -2.24
N ILE A 324 -16.91 9.59 -2.94
CA ILE A 324 -16.75 9.32 -4.38
C ILE A 324 -16.95 10.58 -5.22
N ALA A 325 -18.07 11.28 -5.06
CA ALA A 325 -18.37 12.44 -5.89
C ALA A 325 -17.32 13.56 -5.73
N ARG A 326 -16.96 13.89 -4.48
CA ARG A 326 -15.96 14.91 -4.17
C ARG A 326 -14.58 14.51 -4.67
N GLY A 327 -14.19 13.24 -4.47
CA GLY A 327 -12.89 12.75 -4.89
C GLY A 327 -12.73 12.70 -6.41
N LYS A 328 -13.76 12.28 -7.15
CA LYS A 328 -13.78 12.36 -8.63
C LYS A 328 -13.61 13.79 -9.12
N ALA A 329 -14.32 14.76 -8.51
CA ALA A 329 -14.15 16.16 -8.85
C ALA A 329 -12.70 16.65 -8.59
N ALA A 330 -12.08 16.22 -7.48
CA ALA A 330 -10.69 16.56 -7.17
C ALA A 330 -9.70 15.95 -8.19
N TYR A 331 -9.84 14.68 -8.55
CA TYR A 331 -9.02 14.06 -9.60
C TYR A 331 -9.16 14.78 -10.94
N ARG A 332 -10.39 15.09 -11.38
CA ARG A 332 -10.62 15.83 -12.62
C ARG A 332 -9.94 17.20 -12.58
N LYS A 333 -10.13 17.98 -11.49
CA LYS A 333 -9.53 19.31 -11.33
C LYS A 333 -8.01 19.24 -11.35
N LEU A 334 -7.41 18.27 -10.64
CA LEU A 334 -5.96 18.12 -10.58
C LEU A 334 -5.37 17.84 -11.98
N ASN A 335 -5.97 16.93 -12.75
CA ASN A 335 -5.57 16.63 -14.12
C ASN A 335 -5.73 17.86 -15.02
N GLN A 336 -6.81 18.62 -14.88
CA GLN A 336 -7.07 19.83 -15.64
C GLN A 336 -6.00 20.90 -15.37
N CYS A 337 -5.64 21.14 -14.12
CA CYS A 337 -4.59 22.08 -13.74
C CYS A 337 -3.24 21.67 -14.35
N ALA A 338 -2.89 20.38 -14.25
CA ALA A 338 -1.65 19.85 -14.84
C ALA A 338 -1.62 20.01 -16.37
N MET A 339 -2.70 19.67 -17.07
CA MET A 339 -2.75 19.78 -18.54
C MET A 339 -2.59 21.22 -19.05
N ARG A 340 -2.98 22.22 -18.27
CA ARG A 340 -2.76 23.63 -18.60
C ARG A 340 -1.28 24.05 -18.49
N LEU A 341 -0.50 23.35 -17.68
CA LEU A 341 0.94 23.57 -17.48
C LEU A 341 1.81 22.79 -18.47
N LEU A 342 1.25 21.84 -19.21
CA LEU A 342 1.99 21.10 -20.22
C LEU A 342 2.29 21.96 -21.45
N GLU A 343 3.45 21.73 -22.04
CA GLU A 343 3.81 22.22 -23.36
C GLU A 343 2.81 21.75 -24.44
N HIS A 344 3.07 22.12 -25.71
CA HIS A 344 2.20 21.78 -26.82
C HIS A 344 2.01 20.27 -27.01
N ASP A 345 3.07 19.51 -26.80
CA ASP A 345 3.12 18.04 -26.85
C ASP A 345 3.87 17.57 -25.61
N GLY A 346 3.11 17.25 -24.57
CA GLY A 346 3.66 16.91 -23.27
C GLY A 346 3.21 15.54 -22.78
N LEU A 347 3.89 15.03 -21.76
CA LEU A 347 3.60 13.76 -21.10
C LEU A 347 2.94 14.01 -19.75
N LEU A 348 1.81 13.38 -19.48
CA LEU A 348 1.13 13.36 -18.19
C LEU A 348 1.10 11.94 -17.61
N VAL A 349 1.62 11.77 -16.40
CA VAL A 349 1.35 10.58 -15.60
C VAL A 349 0.31 10.92 -14.55
N SER A 350 -0.84 10.25 -14.60
CA SER A 350 -1.93 10.45 -13.65
C SER A 350 -2.17 9.18 -12.85
N CYS A 351 -1.87 9.24 -11.53
CA CYS A 351 -1.99 8.12 -10.61
C CYS A 351 -3.21 8.26 -9.69
N SER A 352 -3.71 7.13 -9.23
CA SER A 352 -4.70 7.05 -8.15
C SER A 352 -4.54 5.77 -7.35
N CYS A 353 -4.39 5.89 -6.04
CA CYS A 353 -4.44 4.76 -5.10
C CYS A 353 -5.83 4.61 -4.44
N SER A 354 -6.87 5.29 -4.92
CA SER A 354 -8.24 5.17 -4.42
C SER A 354 -8.89 3.89 -4.93
N TYR A 355 -9.09 2.89 -4.06
CA TYR A 355 -9.78 1.64 -4.42
C TYR A 355 -11.18 1.89 -5.04
N HIS A 356 -11.93 2.84 -4.49
CA HIS A 356 -13.28 3.18 -4.95
C HIS A 356 -13.33 4.00 -6.26
N LEU A 357 -12.22 4.13 -6.97
CA LEU A 357 -12.15 4.71 -8.30
C LEU A 357 -11.70 3.64 -9.28
N ALA A 358 -12.58 3.19 -10.16
CA ALA A 358 -12.23 2.21 -11.18
C ALA A 358 -11.25 2.80 -12.20
N PRO A 359 -10.42 1.98 -12.88
CA PRO A 359 -9.51 2.47 -13.93
C PRO A 359 -10.24 3.23 -15.03
N GLU A 360 -11.38 2.72 -15.46
CA GLU A 360 -12.23 3.32 -16.50
C GLU A 360 -12.75 4.70 -16.07
N GLU A 361 -13.15 4.84 -14.81
CA GLU A 361 -13.59 6.12 -14.26
C GLU A 361 -12.44 7.15 -14.21
N LEU A 362 -11.21 6.73 -13.86
CA LEU A 362 -10.06 7.65 -13.93
C LEU A 362 -9.76 8.08 -15.36
N MET A 363 -9.87 7.18 -16.35
CA MET A 363 -9.76 7.52 -17.77
C MET A 363 -10.80 8.56 -18.19
N GLU A 364 -12.07 8.40 -17.80
CA GLU A 364 -13.13 9.36 -18.09
C GLU A 364 -12.84 10.75 -17.48
N LEU A 365 -12.26 10.78 -16.26
CA LEU A 365 -11.86 12.03 -15.60
C LEU A 365 -10.71 12.71 -16.34
N ILE A 366 -9.71 11.95 -16.82
CA ILE A 366 -8.60 12.46 -17.64
C ILE A 366 -9.14 13.01 -18.98
N GLN A 367 -9.99 12.27 -19.66
CA GLN A 367 -10.64 12.72 -20.90
C GLN A 367 -11.45 14.00 -20.68
N SER A 368 -12.24 14.05 -19.61
CA SER A 368 -13.01 15.24 -19.25
C SER A 368 -12.11 16.44 -18.98
N ALA A 369 -10.98 16.24 -18.27
CA ALA A 369 -9.99 17.28 -18.00
C ALA A 369 -9.35 17.81 -19.30
N ALA A 370 -9.02 16.92 -20.23
CA ALA A 370 -8.46 17.27 -21.53
C ALA A 370 -9.42 18.17 -22.33
N ARG A 371 -10.68 17.76 -22.51
CA ARG A 371 -11.70 18.57 -23.20
C ARG A 371 -11.86 19.97 -22.61
N HIS A 372 -11.89 20.09 -21.27
CA HIS A 372 -12.01 21.37 -20.60
C HIS A 372 -10.74 22.23 -20.66
N SER A 373 -9.63 21.67 -21.15
CA SER A 373 -8.35 22.36 -21.32
C SER A 373 -7.98 22.61 -22.79
N GLY A 374 -8.86 22.27 -23.75
CA GLY A 374 -8.56 22.35 -25.19
C GLY A 374 -7.37 21.46 -25.57
N ARG A 375 -7.37 20.24 -25.05
CA ARG A 375 -6.28 19.28 -25.24
C ARG A 375 -6.82 17.96 -25.79
N PHE A 376 -6.05 17.34 -26.65
CA PHE A 376 -6.21 15.97 -27.08
C PHE A 376 -5.33 15.06 -26.23
N VAL A 377 -5.86 13.90 -25.82
CA VAL A 377 -5.15 12.95 -24.96
C VAL A 377 -5.11 11.56 -25.57
N GLN A 378 -3.92 10.94 -25.53
CA GLN A 378 -3.69 9.55 -25.93
C GLN A 378 -3.08 8.80 -24.74
N ILE A 379 -3.63 7.64 -24.37
CA ILE A 379 -3.06 6.79 -23.35
C ILE A 379 -1.99 5.91 -23.98
N LEU A 380 -0.74 6.11 -23.59
CA LEU A 380 0.41 5.34 -24.06
C LEU A 380 0.62 4.05 -23.28
N TYR A 381 0.31 4.09 -21.99
CA TYR A 381 0.49 2.94 -21.10
C TYR A 381 -0.49 3.03 -19.92
N SER A 382 -1.01 1.86 -19.52
CA SER A 382 -1.84 1.67 -18.34
C SER A 382 -1.07 0.85 -17.32
N GLY A 383 -0.61 1.51 -16.25
CA GLY A 383 0.11 0.89 -15.16
C GLY A 383 -0.78 0.58 -13.96
N GLY A 384 -0.20 -0.12 -13.01
CA GLY A 384 -0.80 -0.49 -11.74
C GLY A 384 0.27 -0.69 -10.68
N GLN A 385 -0.07 -1.41 -9.63
CA GLN A 385 0.89 -1.77 -8.59
C GLN A 385 1.96 -2.75 -9.13
N ALA A 386 3.18 -2.60 -8.62
CA ALA A 386 4.31 -3.44 -8.98
C ALA A 386 4.09 -4.92 -8.56
N PRO A 387 4.81 -5.88 -9.17
CA PRO A 387 4.58 -7.32 -8.97
C PRO A 387 4.78 -7.83 -7.54
N ASP A 388 5.50 -7.10 -6.70
CA ASP A 388 5.62 -7.38 -5.26
C ASP A 388 4.33 -7.07 -4.46
N HIS A 389 3.35 -6.45 -5.09
CA HIS A 389 1.99 -6.23 -4.60
C HIS A 389 1.00 -7.06 -5.44
N PRO A 390 1.03 -8.41 -5.37
CA PRO A 390 0.18 -9.26 -6.20
C PRO A 390 -1.30 -9.02 -5.91
N VAL A 391 -2.14 -9.19 -6.93
CA VAL A 391 -3.59 -9.08 -6.80
C VAL A 391 -4.18 -10.45 -6.46
N HIS A 392 -5.01 -10.53 -5.43
CA HIS A 392 -5.78 -11.72 -5.12
C HIS A 392 -7.06 -11.74 -5.96
N PRO A 393 -7.26 -12.71 -6.87
CA PRO A 393 -8.39 -12.69 -7.82
C PRO A 393 -9.77 -12.66 -7.16
N ALA A 394 -9.91 -13.30 -5.98
CA ALA A 394 -11.17 -13.31 -5.23
C ALA A 394 -11.35 -12.09 -4.31
N ILE A 395 -10.36 -11.19 -4.19
CA ILE A 395 -10.39 -10.00 -3.34
C ILE A 395 -9.98 -8.79 -4.19
N PRO A 396 -10.93 -8.20 -4.94
CA PRO A 396 -10.66 -7.06 -5.83
C PRO A 396 -10.03 -5.86 -5.12
N GLU A 397 -10.25 -5.72 -3.81
CA GLU A 397 -9.67 -4.68 -2.97
C GLU A 397 -8.14 -4.70 -2.94
N THR A 398 -7.52 -5.82 -3.27
CA THR A 398 -6.07 -5.91 -3.39
C THR A 398 -5.53 -5.21 -4.65
N ARG A 399 -6.39 -4.88 -5.64
CA ARG A 399 -6.05 -4.08 -6.82
C ARG A 399 -6.48 -2.63 -6.61
N TYR A 400 -5.60 -1.78 -6.14
CA TYR A 400 -5.95 -0.42 -5.73
C TYR A 400 -5.24 0.69 -6.54
N LEU A 401 -4.07 0.43 -7.13
CA LEU A 401 -3.27 1.43 -7.83
C LEU A 401 -3.60 1.45 -9.33
N LYS A 402 -3.73 2.62 -9.89
CA LYS A 402 -3.86 2.94 -11.31
C LYS A 402 -2.87 4.04 -11.66
N ALA A 403 -2.21 3.91 -12.82
CA ALA A 403 -1.34 4.93 -13.37
C ALA A 403 -1.53 4.99 -14.89
N PHE A 404 -2.00 6.11 -15.40
CA PHE A 404 -2.12 6.34 -16.85
C PHE A 404 -1.02 7.27 -17.32
N PHE A 405 -0.26 6.80 -18.30
CA PHE A 405 0.76 7.58 -19.00
C PHE A 405 0.15 8.11 -20.29
N CYS A 406 0.00 9.41 -20.37
CA CYS A 406 -0.77 10.06 -21.42
C CYS A 406 0.12 11.04 -22.20
N ARG A 407 0.12 10.95 -23.53
CA ARG A 407 0.54 12.04 -24.38
C ARG A 407 -0.59 13.06 -24.46
N VAL A 408 -0.29 14.33 -24.26
CA VAL A 408 -1.27 15.42 -24.24
C VAL A 408 -0.83 16.50 -25.23
N THR A 409 -1.59 16.68 -26.31
CA THR A 409 -1.31 17.67 -27.36
C THR A 409 -2.36 18.78 -27.36
N ARG A 410 -2.09 19.91 -28.01
CA ARG A 410 -3.15 20.89 -28.33
C ARG A 410 -3.99 20.36 -29.48
N GLU A 411 -5.30 20.62 -29.42
CA GLU A 411 -6.19 20.44 -30.57
C GLU A 411 -5.92 21.50 -31.65
#